data_7ad5880e0f673e6ff1bbc920ba799ea6
#
_entry.id   7ad5880e0f673e6ff1bbc920ba799ea6
#
_cell.length_a   1.000
_cell.length_b   1.000
_cell.length_c   1.000
_cell.angle_alpha   90.00
_cell.angle_beta   90.00
_cell.angle_gamma   90.00
#
_symmetry.space_group_name_H-M   'P 1'
#
loop_
_entity.id
_entity.type
_entity.pdbx_description
1 polymer ?
#
loop_
_entity_poly.entity_id
_entity_poly.type
_entity_poly.pdbx_seq_one_letter_code
_entity_poly.pdbx_strand_id
1 'polypeptide(L)'
;MKKALAFFGAFNPPTKAHLELAQYAMEKTGRDTVVFVPSRSAYIREEQGKNFAYSDEGRLAMLRAAAETRPWMTVTDWEMTRETQPRSYETLCHLREEGLDAALLMGSDKLAELEHGWRYVKEIAEEFGIICLERGEDDCGRMIRESDFLRPLKPYIRILETPDETRGISSTQIRMQIEQGEQPEGTVPPEILGMLDTERREHAMKLEPIITSLLDTDLYKFNMDQVIFHKHTDLSGEYYFRCRNEGVVFTEEMFREINAQIDHLCSLTFTKEELDYLRSIRFIKNDYVEFLRLWRPIRDYVETRLTEEGKLKIVVRGPLFSAMQFEIYLLEIVNEVYFRMKYDYAELRKAAEKRLDEKIEAFRNGKYTFSFAEFGCRRRLSREWEDEVVRRLATETKNCVGTSNVMLAKKYGLKPIGTYAHEFVQMYQGIDSIPLAYTNHYALEDWYDEYRGDNGTALTDTVTTDLFLLDFNRAMVNNFTGVRHDSGDPYEWGEKMIAHYRRYGADPKTKLLLFSDSLDFDRAQALYEYFKDRAKVSFGIGTFCSNDTSEEALNIVIKLQTVNGRAVAKLSDSKGKEMCRDEDYLEYLERSVRFRLEREKNSEK
;
A
#
# COMPACT_ATOMS: atom_id res chain seq x y z
N MET A 1 -46.86 -15.50 15.71
CA MET A 1 -45.73 -14.90 14.98
C MET A 1 -46.31 -14.15 13.79
N LYS A 2 -45.75 -12.97 13.49
CA LYS A 2 -46.09 -12.17 12.29
C LYS A 2 -45.54 -12.88 11.07
N LYS A 3 -46.35 -13.05 10.01
CA LYS A 3 -45.90 -13.72 8.79
C LYS A 3 -45.02 -12.80 7.95
N ALA A 4 -43.79 -13.20 7.64
CA ALA A 4 -42.80 -12.38 6.93
C ALA A 4 -42.22 -13.08 5.71
N LEU A 5 -41.68 -12.31 4.78
CA LEU A 5 -40.72 -12.77 3.78
C LEU A 5 -39.33 -12.24 4.17
N ALA A 6 -38.28 -13.04 4.08
CA ALA A 6 -36.92 -12.61 4.24
C ALA A 6 -36.26 -12.51 2.85
N PHE A 7 -35.93 -11.30 2.43
CA PHE A 7 -35.37 -10.99 1.11
C PHE A 7 -33.89 -10.65 1.23
N PHE A 8 -33.05 -11.61 0.85
CA PHE A 8 -31.60 -11.49 0.90
C PHE A 8 -31.03 -10.88 -0.38
N GLY A 9 -30.08 -10.00 -0.26
CA GLY A 9 -29.44 -9.39 -1.43
C GLY A 9 -28.34 -8.41 -1.14
N ALA A 10 -27.59 -8.05 -2.19
CA ALA A 10 -26.55 -7.02 -2.12
C ALA A 10 -27.14 -5.61 -1.97
N PHE A 11 -28.27 -5.33 -2.65
CA PHE A 11 -28.93 -4.02 -2.70
C PHE A 11 -27.95 -2.87 -2.98
N ASN A 12 -27.22 -2.95 -4.07
CA ASN A 12 -26.09 -2.10 -4.38
C ASN A 12 -26.27 -1.31 -5.70
N PRO A 13 -27.12 -0.26 -5.77
CA PRO A 13 -28.06 0.20 -4.74
C PRO A 13 -29.37 -0.61 -4.71
N PRO A 14 -30.27 -0.37 -3.72
CA PRO A 14 -31.65 -0.81 -3.78
C PRO A 14 -32.35 -0.24 -5.02
N THR A 15 -33.11 -1.08 -5.74
CA THR A 15 -33.80 -0.66 -6.97
C THR A 15 -35.31 -0.65 -6.78
N LYS A 16 -36.02 0.09 -7.63
CA LYS A 16 -37.48 0.06 -7.66
C LYS A 16 -38.02 -1.38 -7.87
N ALA A 17 -37.35 -2.14 -8.75
CA ALA A 17 -37.72 -3.55 -8.97
C ALA A 17 -37.56 -4.42 -7.70
N HIS A 18 -36.56 -4.20 -6.86
CA HIS A 18 -36.47 -4.94 -5.58
C HIS A 18 -37.69 -4.69 -4.70
N LEU A 19 -38.13 -3.42 -4.60
CA LEU A 19 -39.25 -3.06 -3.75
C LEU A 19 -40.58 -3.57 -4.31
N GLU A 20 -40.82 -3.38 -5.61
CA GLU A 20 -42.06 -3.82 -6.27
C GLU A 20 -42.24 -5.33 -6.25
N LEU A 21 -41.16 -6.08 -6.51
CA LEU A 21 -41.16 -7.54 -6.45
C LEU A 21 -41.34 -8.06 -5.03
N ALA A 22 -40.74 -7.41 -4.04
CA ALA A 22 -40.92 -7.75 -2.64
C ALA A 22 -42.40 -7.53 -2.19
N GLN A 23 -42.98 -6.39 -2.54
CA GLN A 23 -44.38 -6.08 -2.27
C GLN A 23 -45.31 -7.07 -2.97
N TYR A 24 -45.09 -7.32 -4.27
CA TYR A 24 -45.85 -8.30 -5.04
C TYR A 24 -45.83 -9.70 -4.41
N ALA A 25 -44.65 -10.18 -4.01
CA ALA A 25 -44.53 -11.47 -3.33
C ALA A 25 -45.28 -11.51 -2.00
N MET A 26 -45.19 -10.45 -1.22
CA MET A 26 -45.90 -10.32 0.04
C MET A 26 -47.43 -10.41 -0.17
N GLU A 27 -47.97 -9.64 -1.10
CA GLU A 27 -49.42 -9.63 -1.42
C GLU A 27 -49.89 -11.01 -1.94
N LYS A 28 -49.14 -11.64 -2.85
CA LYS A 28 -49.49 -12.95 -3.43
C LYS A 28 -49.41 -14.11 -2.43
N THR A 29 -48.58 -13.96 -1.41
CA THR A 29 -48.42 -15.00 -0.37
C THR A 29 -49.27 -14.76 0.86
N GLY A 30 -49.92 -13.58 0.98
CA GLY A 30 -50.70 -13.17 2.13
C GLY A 30 -49.89 -13.04 3.41
N ARG A 31 -48.64 -12.58 3.28
CA ARG A 31 -47.75 -12.28 4.40
C ARG A 31 -47.84 -10.81 4.79
N ASP A 32 -47.48 -10.50 6.03
CA ASP A 32 -47.72 -9.18 6.62
C ASP A 32 -46.60 -8.18 6.38
N THR A 33 -45.37 -8.67 6.09
CA THR A 33 -44.16 -7.83 5.99
C THR A 33 -43.10 -8.51 5.18
N VAL A 34 -42.15 -7.70 4.62
CA VAL A 34 -40.91 -8.17 4.04
C VAL A 34 -39.75 -7.60 4.83
N VAL A 35 -38.85 -8.48 5.27
CA VAL A 35 -37.59 -8.14 5.93
C VAL A 35 -36.49 -8.15 4.88
N PHE A 36 -35.89 -6.99 4.59
CA PHE A 36 -34.74 -6.88 3.73
C PHE A 36 -33.48 -7.19 4.54
N VAL A 37 -32.69 -8.14 4.02
CA VAL A 37 -31.46 -8.65 4.65
C VAL A 37 -30.28 -8.35 3.75
N PRO A 38 -29.62 -7.18 3.90
CA PRO A 38 -28.45 -6.85 3.09
C PRO A 38 -27.24 -7.66 3.53
N SER A 39 -26.56 -8.28 2.56
CA SER A 39 -25.32 -9.03 2.78
C SER A 39 -24.11 -8.10 2.92
N ARG A 40 -23.06 -8.53 3.66
CA ARG A 40 -21.80 -7.79 3.81
C ARG A 40 -21.08 -7.65 2.49
N SER A 41 -20.50 -6.47 2.22
CA SER A 41 -19.73 -6.21 1.01
C SER A 41 -18.46 -7.04 0.94
N ALA A 42 -17.80 -7.31 2.06
CA ALA A 42 -16.62 -8.19 2.14
C ALA A 42 -16.95 -9.60 1.61
N TYR A 43 -18.05 -10.22 2.08
CA TYR A 43 -18.47 -11.55 1.62
C TYR A 43 -18.78 -11.59 0.11
N ILE A 44 -19.49 -10.59 -0.41
CA ILE A 44 -19.88 -10.58 -1.82
C ILE A 44 -18.65 -10.32 -2.72
N ARG A 45 -17.67 -9.58 -2.24
CA ARG A 45 -16.41 -9.32 -2.94
C ARG A 45 -15.54 -10.57 -2.98
N GLU A 46 -15.36 -11.23 -1.85
CA GLU A 46 -14.50 -12.40 -1.70
C GLU A 46 -15.09 -13.67 -2.36
N GLU A 47 -16.40 -13.93 -2.17
CA GLU A 47 -17.04 -15.15 -2.63
C GLU A 47 -17.70 -15.02 -4.00
N GLN A 48 -18.12 -13.81 -4.42
CA GLN A 48 -18.84 -13.60 -5.68
C GLN A 48 -18.07 -12.74 -6.69
N GLY A 49 -16.90 -12.20 -6.34
CA GLY A 49 -16.07 -11.39 -7.23
C GLY A 49 -16.73 -10.12 -7.75
N LYS A 50 -17.75 -9.59 -7.04
CA LYS A 50 -18.51 -8.40 -7.45
C LYS A 50 -17.98 -7.16 -6.74
N ASN A 51 -17.66 -6.10 -7.49
CA ASN A 51 -17.33 -4.80 -6.94
C ASN A 51 -18.56 -4.08 -6.39
N PHE A 52 -18.36 -3.32 -5.30
CA PHE A 52 -19.38 -2.49 -4.68
C PHE A 52 -19.17 -1.02 -5.00
N ALA A 53 -20.30 -0.31 -5.26
CA ALA A 53 -20.29 1.14 -5.43
C ALA A 53 -20.63 1.89 -4.13
N TYR A 54 -21.21 1.19 -3.12
CA TYR A 54 -21.73 1.78 -1.88
C TYR A 54 -21.26 0.99 -0.66
N SER A 55 -20.98 1.71 0.44
CA SER A 55 -20.59 1.12 1.73
C SER A 55 -21.71 0.26 2.33
N ASP A 56 -21.38 -0.59 3.32
CA ASP A 56 -22.38 -1.35 4.08
C ASP A 56 -23.35 -0.41 4.80
N GLU A 57 -22.84 0.67 5.41
CA GLU A 57 -23.61 1.71 6.07
C GLU A 57 -24.50 2.47 5.07
N GLY A 58 -23.98 2.83 3.90
CA GLY A 58 -24.74 3.53 2.86
C GLY A 58 -25.87 2.70 2.30
N ARG A 59 -25.65 1.41 2.02
CA ARG A 59 -26.69 0.49 1.54
C ARG A 59 -27.79 0.27 2.59
N LEU A 60 -27.39 0.17 3.86
CA LEU A 60 -28.32 0.07 4.97
C LEU A 60 -29.14 1.35 5.15
N ALA A 61 -28.51 2.52 5.06
CA ALA A 61 -29.19 3.82 5.11
C ALA A 61 -30.20 4.00 3.97
N MET A 62 -29.83 3.62 2.73
CA MET A 62 -30.74 3.63 1.58
C MET A 62 -31.95 2.72 1.77
N LEU A 63 -31.76 1.50 2.28
CA LEU A 63 -32.86 0.57 2.57
C LEU A 63 -33.77 1.11 3.68
N ARG A 64 -33.22 1.70 4.74
CA ARG A 64 -33.99 2.32 5.83
C ARG A 64 -34.81 3.52 5.34
N ALA A 65 -34.22 4.40 4.52
CA ALA A 65 -34.93 5.51 3.91
C ALA A 65 -36.10 5.03 3.03
N ALA A 66 -35.89 3.97 2.24
CA ALA A 66 -36.99 3.34 1.48
C ALA A 66 -38.06 2.72 2.36
N ALA A 67 -37.75 2.21 3.55
CA ALA A 67 -38.66 1.61 4.48
C ALA A 67 -39.54 2.65 5.22
N GLU A 68 -39.04 3.89 5.43
CA GLU A 68 -39.80 4.95 6.12
C GLU A 68 -41.16 5.25 5.46
N THR A 69 -41.25 5.12 4.15
CA THR A 69 -42.48 5.37 3.37
C THR A 69 -43.30 4.11 3.09
N ARG A 70 -42.86 2.93 3.58
CA ARG A 70 -43.46 1.62 3.27
C ARG A 70 -43.70 0.78 4.55
N PRO A 71 -44.88 0.87 5.19
CA PRO A 71 -45.17 0.17 6.46
C PRO A 71 -45.00 -1.36 6.42
N TRP A 72 -45.01 -1.94 5.22
CA TRP A 72 -44.84 -3.39 5.01
C TRP A 72 -43.35 -3.79 4.92
N MET A 73 -42.42 -2.85 4.79
CA MET A 73 -41.00 -3.08 4.64
C MET A 73 -40.27 -2.89 5.98
N THR A 74 -39.42 -3.85 6.33
CA THR A 74 -38.51 -3.75 7.46
C THR A 74 -37.08 -4.09 6.99
N VAL A 75 -36.06 -3.62 7.71
CA VAL A 75 -34.68 -3.84 7.38
C VAL A 75 -33.95 -4.34 8.60
N THR A 76 -33.19 -5.41 8.47
CA THR A 76 -32.29 -5.89 9.53
C THR A 76 -30.84 -5.67 9.15
N ASP A 77 -30.03 -5.27 10.12
CA ASP A 77 -28.56 -5.15 9.99
C ASP A 77 -27.81 -6.35 10.60
N TRP A 78 -28.55 -7.38 10.99
CA TRP A 78 -28.01 -8.51 11.72
C TRP A 78 -26.82 -9.19 11.04
N GLU A 79 -26.85 -9.40 9.71
CA GLU A 79 -25.71 -9.97 8.98
C GLU A 79 -24.51 -9.01 8.91
N MET A 80 -24.76 -7.70 8.82
CA MET A 80 -23.73 -6.68 8.70
C MET A 80 -22.94 -6.44 9.99
N THR A 81 -23.54 -6.73 11.15
CA THR A 81 -22.92 -6.54 12.48
C THR A 81 -22.07 -7.74 12.96
N ARG A 82 -21.98 -8.81 12.17
CA ARG A 82 -21.23 -10.02 12.52
C ARG A 82 -19.80 -9.96 11.99
N GLU A 83 -18.87 -10.64 12.66
CA GLU A 83 -17.47 -10.76 12.19
C GLU A 83 -17.37 -11.55 10.88
N THR A 84 -18.20 -12.57 10.70
CA THR A 84 -18.29 -13.38 9.49
C THR A 84 -19.71 -13.36 8.93
N GLN A 85 -19.86 -13.59 7.61
CA GLN A 85 -21.19 -13.67 6.97
C GLN A 85 -21.95 -14.88 7.50
N PRO A 86 -23.12 -14.70 8.18
CA PRO A 86 -23.97 -15.80 8.58
C PRO A 86 -24.55 -16.55 7.37
N ARG A 87 -24.94 -17.80 7.58
CA ARG A 87 -25.71 -18.53 6.57
C ARG A 87 -27.17 -18.12 6.62
N SER A 88 -27.86 -18.15 5.48
CA SER A 88 -29.26 -17.72 5.39
C SER A 88 -30.20 -18.49 6.38
N TYR A 89 -29.88 -19.75 6.69
CA TYR A 89 -30.55 -20.52 7.71
C TYR A 89 -30.44 -19.90 9.11
N GLU A 90 -29.24 -19.46 9.48
CA GLU A 90 -28.97 -18.82 10.78
C GLU A 90 -29.75 -17.51 10.91
N THR A 91 -29.78 -16.72 9.83
CA THR A 91 -30.54 -15.47 9.76
C THR A 91 -32.06 -15.75 9.89
N LEU A 92 -32.57 -16.76 9.22
CA LEU A 92 -33.98 -17.15 9.35
C LEU A 92 -34.32 -17.64 10.77
N CYS A 93 -33.41 -18.38 11.42
CA CYS A 93 -33.59 -18.77 12.83
C CYS A 93 -33.62 -17.54 13.74
N HIS A 94 -32.74 -16.57 13.54
CA HIS A 94 -32.73 -15.32 14.28
C HIS A 94 -34.06 -14.54 14.11
N LEU A 95 -34.55 -14.39 12.88
CA LEU A 95 -35.84 -13.74 12.62
C LEU A 95 -37.02 -14.47 13.32
N ARG A 96 -36.96 -15.81 13.42
CA ARG A 96 -37.94 -16.63 14.17
C ARG A 96 -37.85 -16.34 15.67
N GLU A 97 -36.66 -16.16 16.23
CA GLU A 97 -36.47 -15.76 17.63
C GLU A 97 -37.03 -14.36 17.92
N GLU A 98 -36.99 -13.46 16.93
CA GLU A 98 -37.62 -12.13 16.98
C GLU A 98 -39.15 -12.17 16.79
N GLY A 99 -39.76 -13.34 16.67
CA GLY A 99 -41.21 -13.52 16.59
C GLY A 99 -41.75 -13.45 15.17
N LEU A 100 -40.92 -13.59 14.13
CA LEU A 100 -41.34 -13.60 12.74
C LEU A 100 -41.40 -15.04 12.19
N ASP A 101 -42.47 -15.37 11.49
CA ASP A 101 -42.59 -16.58 10.65
C ASP A 101 -42.14 -16.22 9.23
N ALA A 102 -40.83 -16.25 9.00
CA ALA A 102 -40.23 -15.74 7.78
C ALA A 102 -39.96 -16.86 6.76
N ALA A 103 -40.51 -16.76 5.53
CA ALA A 103 -40.10 -17.60 4.40
C ALA A 103 -38.99 -16.91 3.57
N LEU A 104 -38.09 -17.70 2.99
CA LEU A 104 -37.02 -17.20 2.11
C LEU A 104 -37.62 -16.68 0.79
N LEU A 105 -37.38 -15.42 0.46
CA LEU A 105 -37.71 -14.83 -0.84
C LEU A 105 -36.46 -14.73 -1.71
N MET A 106 -36.50 -15.26 -2.94
CA MET A 106 -35.38 -15.22 -3.88
C MET A 106 -35.85 -15.11 -5.35
N GLY A 107 -34.95 -14.71 -6.24
CA GLY A 107 -35.17 -14.77 -7.69
C GLY A 107 -34.82 -16.15 -8.28
N SER A 108 -35.28 -16.40 -9.50
CA SER A 108 -34.98 -17.62 -10.27
C SER A 108 -33.50 -17.85 -10.52
N ASP A 109 -32.72 -16.78 -10.64
CA ASP A 109 -31.25 -16.82 -10.75
C ASP A 109 -30.58 -17.53 -9.56
N LYS A 110 -31.18 -17.48 -8.39
CA LYS A 110 -30.68 -18.13 -7.17
C LYS A 110 -31.21 -19.55 -6.98
N LEU A 111 -32.29 -19.90 -7.65
CA LEU A 111 -32.85 -21.26 -7.55
C LEU A 111 -31.87 -22.33 -8.07
N ALA A 112 -31.19 -22.06 -9.18
CA ALA A 112 -30.17 -22.93 -9.74
C ALA A 112 -28.91 -23.05 -8.84
N GLU A 113 -28.58 -22.01 -8.07
CA GLU A 113 -27.42 -22.00 -7.16
C GLU A 113 -27.67 -22.84 -5.88
N LEU A 114 -28.91 -23.16 -5.52
CA LEU A 114 -29.25 -23.89 -4.28
C LEU A 114 -28.56 -25.26 -4.21
N GLU A 115 -28.37 -25.93 -5.35
CA GLU A 115 -27.76 -27.26 -5.41
C GLU A 115 -26.24 -27.23 -5.13
N HIS A 116 -25.53 -26.14 -5.51
CA HIS A 116 -24.07 -26.13 -5.54
C HIS A 116 -23.42 -25.10 -4.61
N GLY A 117 -24.15 -24.07 -4.18
CA GLY A 117 -23.57 -22.95 -3.43
C GLY A 117 -24.16 -22.73 -2.03
N TRP A 118 -25.30 -23.32 -1.71
CA TRP A 118 -26.02 -23.04 -0.46
C TRP A 118 -25.89 -24.19 0.55
N ARG A 119 -25.87 -23.85 1.83
CA ARG A 119 -25.92 -24.82 2.93
C ARG A 119 -27.31 -24.78 3.59
N TYR A 120 -27.72 -25.89 4.19
CA TYR A 120 -28.98 -26.02 4.92
C TYR A 120 -30.23 -25.80 4.04
N VAL A 121 -30.16 -26.08 2.73
CA VAL A 121 -31.27 -25.83 1.79
C VAL A 121 -32.49 -26.64 2.15
N LYS A 122 -32.30 -27.88 2.59
CA LYS A 122 -33.42 -28.76 3.00
C LYS A 122 -34.10 -28.21 4.25
N GLU A 123 -33.33 -27.82 5.25
CA GLU A 123 -33.81 -27.23 6.49
C GLU A 123 -34.54 -25.92 6.20
N ILE A 124 -34.00 -25.06 5.35
CA ILE A 124 -34.65 -23.81 4.92
C ILE A 124 -36.00 -24.11 4.27
N ALA A 125 -36.03 -25.06 3.33
CA ALA A 125 -37.27 -25.41 2.62
C ALA A 125 -38.33 -25.97 3.57
N GLU A 126 -37.95 -26.96 4.38
CA GLU A 126 -38.91 -27.70 5.25
C GLU A 126 -39.38 -26.87 6.44
N GLU A 127 -38.52 -26.04 7.05
CA GLU A 127 -38.86 -25.26 8.26
C GLU A 127 -39.43 -23.88 7.96
N PHE A 128 -38.98 -23.21 6.88
CA PHE A 128 -39.33 -21.82 6.59
C PHE A 128 -40.09 -21.65 5.27
N GLY A 129 -39.88 -22.55 4.32
CA GLY A 129 -40.44 -22.45 2.97
C GLY A 129 -39.65 -21.45 2.09
N ILE A 130 -39.76 -21.67 0.77
CA ILE A 130 -39.08 -20.84 -0.24
C ILE A 130 -40.14 -20.25 -1.18
N ILE A 131 -40.07 -18.94 -1.41
CA ILE A 131 -40.83 -18.21 -2.41
C ILE A 131 -39.86 -17.80 -3.51
N CYS A 132 -40.06 -18.33 -4.72
CA CYS A 132 -39.19 -18.06 -5.87
C CYS A 132 -39.92 -17.15 -6.86
N LEU A 133 -39.31 -16.02 -7.19
CA LEU A 133 -39.77 -15.08 -8.20
C LEU A 133 -39.18 -15.50 -9.57
N GLU A 134 -40.02 -15.97 -10.47
CA GLU A 134 -39.65 -16.39 -11.82
C GLU A 134 -39.42 -15.17 -12.70
N ARG A 135 -38.20 -15.02 -13.26
CA ARG A 135 -37.78 -13.86 -14.03
C ARG A 135 -37.50 -14.23 -15.50
N GLY A 136 -37.94 -13.37 -16.39
CA GLY A 136 -37.57 -13.46 -17.81
C GLY A 136 -38.06 -14.74 -18.48
N GLU A 137 -37.11 -15.47 -19.10
CA GLU A 137 -37.36 -16.73 -19.79
C GLU A 137 -37.08 -17.97 -18.91
N ASP A 138 -36.81 -17.77 -17.62
CA ASP A 138 -36.54 -18.86 -16.70
C ASP A 138 -37.81 -19.68 -16.46
N ASP A 139 -37.70 -21.01 -16.57
CA ASP A 139 -38.75 -21.96 -16.20
C ASP A 139 -38.34 -22.64 -14.86
N CYS A 140 -38.71 -22.01 -13.76
CA CYS A 140 -38.45 -22.55 -12.42
C CYS A 140 -39.08 -23.94 -12.21
N GLY A 141 -40.25 -24.17 -12.81
CA GLY A 141 -40.94 -25.47 -12.77
C GLY A 141 -40.11 -26.57 -13.46
N ARG A 142 -39.46 -26.24 -14.57
CA ARG A 142 -38.55 -27.14 -15.28
C ARG A 142 -37.25 -27.35 -14.47
N MET A 143 -36.63 -26.30 -13.93
CA MET A 143 -35.45 -26.39 -13.08
C MET A 143 -35.66 -27.35 -11.91
N ILE A 144 -36.78 -27.25 -11.22
CA ILE A 144 -37.12 -28.14 -10.10
C ILE A 144 -37.36 -29.59 -10.58
N ARG A 145 -38.00 -29.80 -11.75
CA ARG A 145 -38.27 -31.16 -12.28
C ARG A 145 -36.99 -31.86 -12.74
N GLU A 146 -36.04 -31.12 -13.31
CA GLU A 146 -34.81 -31.68 -13.89
C GLU A 146 -33.72 -31.92 -12.84
N SER A 147 -33.72 -31.19 -11.68
CA SER A 147 -32.76 -31.39 -10.60
C SER A 147 -33.19 -32.48 -9.63
N ASP A 148 -32.33 -33.50 -9.45
CA ASP A 148 -32.58 -34.55 -8.44
C ASP A 148 -32.53 -34.02 -7.00
N PHE A 149 -31.81 -32.88 -6.78
CA PHE A 149 -31.72 -32.21 -5.50
C PHE A 149 -32.96 -31.39 -5.19
N LEU A 150 -33.48 -30.62 -6.14
CA LEU A 150 -34.62 -29.72 -5.92
C LEU A 150 -35.99 -30.44 -5.99
N ARG A 151 -36.09 -31.55 -6.72
CA ARG A 151 -37.33 -32.30 -6.93
C ARG A 151 -38.01 -32.71 -5.62
N PRO A 152 -37.32 -33.25 -4.59
CA PRO A 152 -37.92 -33.59 -3.30
C PRO A 152 -38.41 -32.35 -2.54
N LEU A 153 -37.83 -31.17 -2.78
CA LEU A 153 -38.15 -29.91 -2.09
C LEU A 153 -39.33 -29.16 -2.72
N LYS A 154 -39.83 -29.62 -3.87
CA LYS A 154 -40.98 -29.03 -4.59
C LYS A 154 -42.18 -28.66 -3.69
N PRO A 155 -42.60 -29.48 -2.71
CA PRO A 155 -43.74 -29.14 -1.85
C PRO A 155 -43.53 -27.87 -1.01
N TYR A 156 -42.28 -27.47 -0.77
CA TYR A 156 -41.86 -26.34 0.06
C TYR A 156 -41.45 -25.12 -0.75
N ILE A 157 -41.45 -25.22 -2.10
CA ILE A 157 -41.07 -24.12 -3.01
C ILE A 157 -42.33 -23.63 -3.73
N ARG A 158 -42.68 -22.38 -3.49
CA ARG A 158 -43.77 -21.69 -4.20
C ARG A 158 -43.21 -20.77 -5.25
N ILE A 159 -43.55 -20.98 -6.51
CA ILE A 159 -43.14 -20.16 -7.65
C ILE A 159 -44.19 -19.06 -7.85
N LEU A 160 -43.73 -17.82 -8.08
CA LEU A 160 -44.56 -16.68 -8.45
C LEU A 160 -44.02 -16.10 -9.76
N GLU A 161 -44.88 -16.04 -10.79
CA GLU A 161 -44.58 -15.36 -12.06
C GLU A 161 -44.47 -13.86 -11.80
N THR A 162 -43.39 -13.22 -12.28
CA THR A 162 -43.14 -11.78 -12.05
C THR A 162 -43.88 -10.94 -13.08
N PRO A 163 -44.43 -9.75 -12.70
CA PRO A 163 -45.02 -8.80 -13.64
C PRO A 163 -44.02 -8.31 -14.68
N ASP A 164 -44.49 -8.13 -15.93
CA ASP A 164 -43.64 -7.66 -17.04
C ASP A 164 -43.03 -6.26 -16.79
N GLU A 165 -43.70 -5.42 -16.03
CA GLU A 165 -43.28 -4.03 -15.72
C GLU A 165 -41.98 -3.94 -14.91
N THR A 166 -41.60 -5.01 -14.22
CA THR A 166 -40.33 -5.07 -13.43
C THR A 166 -39.14 -5.63 -14.20
N ARG A 167 -39.34 -5.98 -15.48
CA ARG A 167 -38.30 -6.53 -16.33
C ARG A 167 -37.29 -5.44 -16.75
N GLY A 168 -36.01 -5.74 -16.68
CA GLY A 168 -34.94 -4.89 -17.19
C GLY A 168 -34.32 -3.89 -16.19
N ILE A 169 -34.79 -3.81 -14.93
CA ILE A 169 -34.17 -2.94 -13.92
C ILE A 169 -33.19 -3.78 -13.08
N SER A 170 -31.90 -3.50 -13.20
CA SER A 170 -30.87 -4.16 -12.40
C SER A 170 -29.92 -3.15 -11.73
N SER A 171 -29.42 -3.48 -10.54
CA SER A 171 -28.43 -2.64 -9.85
C SER A 171 -27.18 -2.41 -10.68
N THR A 172 -26.79 -3.36 -11.55
CA THR A 172 -25.64 -3.24 -12.44
C THR A 172 -25.86 -2.18 -13.51
N GLN A 173 -27.04 -2.17 -14.16
CA GLN A 173 -27.37 -1.14 -15.15
C GLN A 173 -27.43 0.25 -14.51
N ILE A 174 -28.00 0.35 -13.29
CA ILE A 174 -28.08 1.61 -12.55
C ILE A 174 -26.69 2.15 -12.24
N ARG A 175 -25.77 1.29 -11.81
CA ARG A 175 -24.37 1.70 -11.60
C ARG A 175 -23.71 2.21 -12.88
N MET A 176 -23.91 1.52 -14.00
CA MET A 176 -23.39 1.97 -15.30
C MET A 176 -23.96 3.34 -15.73
N GLN A 177 -25.27 3.57 -15.55
CA GLN A 177 -25.90 4.88 -15.84
C GLN A 177 -25.28 5.99 -14.99
N ILE A 178 -25.12 5.74 -13.68
CA ILE A 178 -24.51 6.69 -12.75
C ILE A 178 -23.03 6.95 -13.11
N GLU A 179 -22.27 5.92 -13.54
CA GLU A 179 -20.89 6.06 -14.02
C GLU A 179 -20.79 6.93 -15.28
N GLN A 180 -21.81 6.92 -16.13
CA GLN A 180 -21.92 7.76 -17.33
C GLN A 180 -22.46 9.16 -17.04
N GLY A 181 -22.72 9.49 -15.76
CA GLY A 181 -23.25 10.80 -15.34
C GLY A 181 -24.76 10.95 -15.54
N GLU A 182 -25.48 9.87 -15.84
CA GLU A 182 -26.93 9.86 -16.00
C GLU A 182 -27.63 9.72 -14.63
N GLN A 183 -28.74 10.43 -14.45
CA GLN A 183 -29.57 10.29 -13.25
C GLN A 183 -30.49 9.06 -13.41
N PRO A 184 -30.49 8.10 -12.46
CA PRO A 184 -31.30 6.88 -12.55
C PRO A 184 -32.75 7.10 -12.12
N GLU A 185 -33.37 8.20 -12.55
CA GLU A 185 -34.75 8.54 -12.24
C GLU A 185 -35.70 7.44 -12.75
N GLY A 186 -36.66 7.06 -11.89
CA GLY A 186 -37.64 6.03 -12.21
C GLY A 186 -37.15 4.57 -12.06
N THR A 187 -35.86 4.34 -11.84
CA THR A 187 -35.29 2.99 -11.64
C THR A 187 -34.89 2.70 -10.18
N VAL A 188 -34.75 3.75 -9.38
CA VAL A 188 -34.52 3.69 -7.93
C VAL A 188 -35.65 4.35 -7.16
N PRO A 189 -35.85 4.02 -5.87
CA PRO A 189 -36.80 4.73 -5.02
C PRO A 189 -36.44 6.23 -4.94
N PRO A 190 -37.43 7.14 -5.05
CA PRO A 190 -37.15 8.59 -5.01
C PRO A 190 -36.40 9.06 -3.76
N GLU A 191 -36.66 8.40 -2.64
CA GLU A 191 -36.09 8.72 -1.33
C GLU A 191 -34.58 8.56 -1.27
N ILE A 192 -34.01 7.73 -2.15
CA ILE A 192 -32.56 7.46 -2.15
C ILE A 192 -31.80 8.20 -3.25
N LEU A 193 -32.48 8.89 -4.16
CA LEU A 193 -31.82 9.59 -5.28
C LEU A 193 -30.72 10.56 -4.79
N GLY A 194 -31.01 11.38 -3.78
CA GLY A 194 -30.03 12.30 -3.20
C GLY A 194 -28.89 11.62 -2.45
N MET A 195 -29.08 10.38 -2.00
CA MET A 195 -28.07 9.61 -1.28
C MET A 195 -27.06 8.94 -2.23
N LEU A 196 -27.47 8.63 -3.47
CA LEU A 196 -26.62 7.94 -4.44
C LEU A 196 -25.36 8.74 -4.76
N ASP A 197 -25.47 10.05 -4.96
CA ASP A 197 -24.33 10.91 -5.28
C ASP A 197 -23.44 11.15 -4.06
N THR A 198 -24.04 11.32 -2.88
CA THR A 198 -23.29 11.56 -1.62
C THR A 198 -22.51 10.31 -1.21
N GLU A 199 -23.16 9.17 -1.12
CA GLU A 199 -22.53 7.89 -0.77
C GLU A 199 -21.48 7.45 -1.81
N ARG A 200 -21.74 7.70 -3.10
CA ARG A 200 -20.77 7.43 -4.16
C ARG A 200 -19.53 8.29 -4.02
N ARG A 201 -19.69 9.59 -3.74
CA ARG A 201 -18.55 10.49 -3.51
C ARG A 201 -17.75 10.07 -2.29
N GLU A 202 -18.42 9.72 -1.19
CA GLU A 202 -17.77 9.25 0.04
C GLU A 202 -17.08 7.90 -0.15
N HIS A 203 -17.68 6.97 -0.91
CA HIS A 203 -17.09 5.65 -1.18
C HIS A 203 -16.00 5.69 -2.27
N ALA A 204 -16.18 6.51 -3.32
CA ALA A 204 -15.16 6.73 -4.34
C ALA A 204 -13.95 7.53 -3.82
N MET A 205 -14.14 8.30 -2.73
CA MET A 205 -13.07 9.03 -2.05
C MET A 205 -12.28 8.17 -1.07
N LYS A 206 -12.81 7.05 -0.59
CA LYS A 206 -12.08 6.13 0.29
C LYS A 206 -11.28 5.15 -0.56
N LEU A 207 -9.99 5.38 -0.63
CA LEU A 207 -9.08 4.48 -1.34
C LEU A 207 -9.02 3.11 -0.65
N GLU A 208 -8.85 2.05 -1.43
CA GLU A 208 -8.46 0.74 -0.87
C GLU A 208 -7.15 0.89 -0.07
N PRO A 209 -6.92 0.03 0.93
CA PRO A 209 -5.69 0.10 1.70
C PRO A 209 -4.43 0.15 0.83
N ILE A 210 -3.66 1.23 0.97
CA ILE A 210 -2.43 1.45 0.20
C ILE A 210 -1.34 0.50 0.66
N ILE A 211 -1.18 0.37 1.98
CA ILE A 211 -0.25 -0.58 2.59
C ILE A 211 -1.03 -1.80 3.07
N THR A 212 -0.73 -2.95 2.52
CA THR A 212 -1.42 -4.22 2.87
C THR A 212 -0.49 -5.26 3.51
N SER A 213 0.82 -4.95 3.56
CA SER A 213 1.87 -5.82 4.10
C SER A 213 2.93 -4.96 4.75
N LEU A 214 3.45 -5.38 5.90
CA LEU A 214 4.61 -4.73 6.53
C LEU A 214 5.94 -5.03 5.80
N LEU A 215 5.94 -5.90 4.78
CA LEU A 215 7.06 -6.05 3.84
C LEU A 215 7.02 -5.05 2.68
N ASP A 216 5.93 -4.27 2.53
CA ASP A 216 5.82 -3.24 1.50
C ASP A 216 6.65 -2.01 1.90
N THR A 217 7.96 -2.18 1.87
CA THR A 217 8.96 -1.19 2.30
C THR A 217 10.34 -1.56 1.75
N ASP A 218 11.27 -0.62 1.83
CA ASP A 218 12.66 -0.81 1.40
C ASP A 218 13.46 -1.69 2.36
N LEU A 219 14.22 -2.66 1.83
CA LEU A 219 15.05 -3.58 2.61
C LEU A 219 15.98 -2.86 3.60
N TYR A 220 16.50 -1.69 3.26
CA TYR A 220 17.43 -0.98 4.13
C TYR A 220 16.82 -0.60 5.49
N LYS A 221 15.48 -0.51 5.60
CA LYS A 221 14.80 -0.27 6.88
C LYS A 221 15.01 -1.43 7.84
N PHE A 222 14.81 -2.65 7.39
CA PHE A 222 15.09 -3.84 8.21
C PHE A 222 16.56 -3.97 8.56
N ASN A 223 17.46 -3.64 7.61
CA ASN A 223 18.89 -3.77 7.84
C ASN A 223 19.39 -2.78 8.90
N MET A 224 19.01 -1.51 8.81
CA MET A 224 19.39 -0.51 9.81
C MET A 224 18.78 -0.83 11.17
N ASP A 225 17.49 -1.21 11.15
CA ASP A 225 16.77 -1.53 12.37
C ASP A 225 17.37 -2.72 13.13
N GLN A 226 17.83 -3.75 12.41
CA GLN A 226 18.54 -4.87 13.02
C GLN A 226 19.81 -4.42 13.79
N VAL A 227 20.60 -3.49 13.25
CA VAL A 227 21.77 -2.93 13.94
C VAL A 227 21.33 -2.14 15.17
N ILE A 228 20.28 -1.30 15.03
CA ILE A 228 19.76 -0.50 16.14
C ILE A 228 19.19 -1.43 17.24
N PHE A 229 18.46 -2.46 16.86
CA PHE A 229 17.92 -3.46 17.79
C PHE A 229 19.02 -4.18 18.59
N HIS A 230 20.16 -4.49 17.97
CA HIS A 230 21.24 -5.20 18.66
C HIS A 230 22.13 -4.29 19.51
N LYS A 231 22.29 -3.00 19.12
CA LYS A 231 23.33 -2.14 19.70
C LYS A 231 22.82 -0.84 20.31
N HIS A 232 21.63 -0.34 19.90
CA HIS A 232 21.20 1.03 20.18
C HIS A 232 19.70 1.15 20.52
N THR A 233 19.17 0.22 21.30
CA THR A 233 17.74 0.20 21.70
C THR A 233 17.32 1.35 22.60
N ASP A 234 18.26 2.06 23.20
CA ASP A 234 18.06 3.23 24.06
C ASP A 234 17.89 4.53 23.30
N LEU A 235 18.06 4.54 21.97
CA LEU A 235 17.91 5.74 21.16
C LEU A 235 16.43 6.04 20.90
N SER A 236 16.09 7.33 20.97
CA SER A 236 14.82 7.92 20.50
C SER A 236 15.08 8.84 19.32
N GLY A 237 14.10 8.95 18.41
CA GLY A 237 14.22 9.76 17.21
C GLY A 237 12.98 10.59 16.90
N GLU A 238 13.19 11.73 16.26
CA GLU A 238 12.12 12.52 15.66
C GLU A 238 12.36 12.69 14.16
N TYR A 239 11.34 12.39 13.39
CA TYR A 239 11.32 12.48 11.93
C TYR A 239 10.29 13.50 11.47
N TYR A 240 10.64 14.28 10.44
CA TYR A 240 9.75 15.30 9.89
C TYR A 240 9.54 15.14 8.40
N PHE A 241 8.28 15.18 7.99
CA PHE A 241 7.88 15.24 6.59
C PHE A 241 8.17 16.62 5.98
N ARG A 242 8.61 16.61 4.74
CA ARG A 242 8.76 17.82 3.92
C ARG A 242 8.40 17.53 2.48
N CYS A 243 7.51 18.34 1.91
CA CYS A 243 7.29 18.48 0.48
C CYS A 243 8.13 19.64 -0.04
N ARG A 244 8.92 19.40 -1.09
CA ARG A 244 9.84 20.39 -1.68
C ARG A 244 9.28 21.03 -2.95
N ASN A 245 8.21 20.49 -3.53
CA ASN A 245 7.54 21.11 -4.67
C ASN A 245 6.84 22.39 -4.22
N GLU A 246 7.08 23.49 -4.94
CA GLU A 246 6.32 24.72 -4.77
C GLU A 246 4.91 24.55 -5.32
N GLY A 247 3.90 25.15 -4.67
CA GLY A 247 2.51 25.11 -5.14
C GLY A 247 1.75 23.79 -4.89
N VAL A 248 2.36 22.78 -4.27
CA VAL A 248 1.63 21.58 -3.84
C VAL A 248 0.76 21.90 -2.64
N VAL A 249 -0.54 21.64 -2.79
CA VAL A 249 -1.57 21.85 -1.76
C VAL A 249 -2.30 20.54 -1.53
N PHE A 250 -2.48 20.18 -0.27
CA PHE A 250 -3.30 19.06 0.19
C PHE A 250 -4.67 19.59 0.63
N THR A 251 -5.75 18.92 0.21
CA THR A 251 -7.11 19.27 0.64
C THR A 251 -7.47 18.59 1.96
N GLU A 252 -8.57 19.04 2.59
CA GLU A 252 -9.10 18.40 3.80
C GLU A 252 -9.49 16.93 3.54
N GLU A 253 -9.97 16.62 2.33
CA GLU A 253 -10.32 15.26 1.93
C GLU A 253 -9.07 14.39 1.83
N MET A 254 -8.00 14.88 1.18
CA MET A 254 -6.71 14.20 1.13
C MET A 254 -6.14 13.98 2.54
N PHE A 255 -6.26 14.97 3.41
CA PHE A 255 -5.79 14.86 4.79
C PHE A 255 -6.54 13.80 5.59
N ARG A 256 -7.88 13.74 5.45
CA ARG A 256 -8.70 12.69 6.07
C ARG A 256 -8.32 11.30 5.56
N GLU A 257 -8.15 11.16 4.23
CA GLU A 257 -7.75 9.89 3.62
C GLU A 257 -6.35 9.45 4.07
N ILE A 258 -5.36 10.36 4.10
CA ILE A 258 -4.02 10.07 4.62
C ILE A 258 -4.10 9.52 6.05
N ASN A 259 -4.90 10.13 6.94
CA ASN A 259 -5.06 9.64 8.31
C ASN A 259 -5.75 8.27 8.36
N ALA A 260 -6.77 8.03 7.55
CA ALA A 260 -7.43 6.72 7.48
C ALA A 260 -6.46 5.62 7.02
N GLN A 261 -5.59 5.92 6.05
CA GLN A 261 -4.55 4.99 5.59
C GLN A 261 -3.46 4.75 6.65
N ILE A 262 -3.09 5.77 7.44
CA ILE A 262 -2.18 5.63 8.59
C ILE A 262 -2.81 4.77 9.69
N ASP A 263 -4.09 4.96 9.98
CA ASP A 263 -4.82 4.15 10.95
C ASP A 263 -4.88 2.68 10.51
N HIS A 264 -5.12 2.44 9.20
CA HIS A 264 -5.04 1.09 8.63
C HIS A 264 -3.62 0.49 8.75
N LEU A 265 -2.57 1.22 8.37
CA LEU A 265 -1.18 0.79 8.56
C LEU A 265 -0.93 0.34 10.01
N CYS A 266 -1.39 1.12 10.98
CA CYS A 266 -1.20 0.83 12.40
C CYS A 266 -2.03 -0.38 12.91
N SER A 267 -2.95 -0.91 12.12
CA SER A 267 -3.67 -2.16 12.40
C SER A 267 -2.93 -3.42 11.93
N LEU A 268 -1.91 -3.27 11.08
CA LEU A 268 -1.17 -4.39 10.49
C LEU A 268 -0.20 -5.03 11.48
N THR A 269 0.03 -6.33 11.28
CA THR A 269 1.05 -7.13 11.96
C THR A 269 1.74 -8.01 10.94
N PHE A 270 2.99 -8.41 11.20
CA PHE A 270 3.67 -9.38 10.34
C PHE A 270 2.96 -10.74 10.35
N THR A 271 2.69 -11.26 9.17
CA THR A 271 2.21 -12.63 9.01
C THR A 271 3.34 -13.63 9.19
N LYS A 272 2.99 -14.91 9.41
CA LYS A 272 3.99 -15.98 9.51
C LYS A 272 4.82 -16.09 8.23
N GLU A 273 4.18 -16.00 7.07
CA GLU A 273 4.81 -16.11 5.74
C GLU A 273 5.78 -14.95 5.47
N GLU A 274 5.51 -13.77 5.99
CA GLU A 274 6.40 -12.60 5.92
C GLU A 274 7.63 -12.79 6.80
N LEU A 275 7.44 -13.25 8.04
CA LEU A 275 8.54 -13.55 8.95
C LEU A 275 9.43 -14.70 8.44
N ASP A 276 8.83 -15.75 7.87
CA ASP A 276 9.57 -16.86 7.27
C ASP A 276 10.38 -16.42 6.05
N TYR A 277 9.86 -15.47 5.26
CA TYR A 277 10.63 -14.87 4.18
C TYR A 277 11.82 -14.06 4.71
N LEU A 278 11.62 -13.19 5.70
CA LEU A 278 12.73 -12.44 6.31
C LEU A 278 13.81 -13.38 6.86
N ARG A 279 13.45 -14.50 7.52
CA ARG A 279 14.40 -15.53 7.97
C ARG A 279 15.19 -16.17 6.83
N SER A 280 14.62 -16.24 5.63
CA SER A 280 15.30 -16.79 4.45
C SER A 280 16.41 -15.88 3.90
N ILE A 281 16.41 -14.60 4.26
CA ILE A 281 17.45 -13.64 3.88
C ILE A 281 18.66 -13.86 4.78
N ARG A 282 19.76 -14.34 4.20
CA ARG A 282 20.95 -14.86 4.91
C ARG A 282 21.48 -13.96 6.04
N PHE A 283 21.40 -12.66 5.89
CA PHE A 283 21.96 -11.68 6.83
C PHE A 283 20.93 -11.10 7.81
N ILE A 284 19.65 -11.47 7.70
CA ILE A 284 18.64 -11.13 8.70
C ILE A 284 18.67 -12.20 9.80
N LYS A 285 18.89 -11.77 11.05
CA LYS A 285 19.09 -12.66 12.19
C LYS A 285 17.75 -13.09 12.81
N ASN A 286 17.71 -14.33 13.33
CA ASN A 286 16.48 -14.91 13.85
C ASN A 286 15.91 -14.17 15.07
N ASP A 287 16.76 -13.67 15.97
CA ASP A 287 16.34 -12.92 17.15
C ASP A 287 15.68 -11.58 16.77
N TYR A 288 16.19 -10.92 15.74
CA TYR A 288 15.53 -9.73 15.17
C TYR A 288 14.18 -10.08 14.54
N VAL A 289 14.05 -11.20 13.83
CA VAL A 289 12.75 -11.64 13.28
C VAL A 289 11.76 -11.99 14.39
N GLU A 290 12.22 -12.57 15.51
CA GLU A 290 11.36 -12.79 16.69
C GLU A 290 10.91 -11.47 17.34
N PHE A 291 11.74 -10.43 17.33
CA PHE A 291 11.33 -9.09 17.72
C PHE A 291 10.23 -8.56 16.79
N LEU A 292 10.42 -8.65 15.44
CA LEU A 292 9.43 -8.21 14.46
C LEU A 292 8.08 -8.93 14.60
N ARG A 293 8.05 -10.17 15.05
CA ARG A 293 6.81 -10.92 15.34
C ARG A 293 5.93 -10.22 16.38
N LEU A 294 6.53 -9.47 17.29
CA LEU A 294 5.83 -8.73 18.36
C LEU A 294 5.66 -7.24 18.02
N TRP A 295 6.44 -6.75 17.07
CA TRP A 295 6.41 -5.37 16.67
C TRP A 295 5.18 -5.04 15.80
N ARG A 296 4.70 -3.83 15.96
CA ARG A 296 3.65 -3.24 15.09
C ARG A 296 3.80 -1.72 15.06
N PRO A 297 3.36 -1.06 13.99
CA PRO A 297 3.31 0.39 13.93
C PRO A 297 2.37 0.94 15.03
N ILE A 298 2.83 1.92 15.78
CA ILE A 298 2.06 2.54 16.87
C ILE A 298 1.56 3.90 16.40
N ARG A 299 0.22 4.09 16.34
CA ARG A 299 -0.41 5.32 15.84
C ARG A 299 0.01 6.58 16.62
N ASP A 300 0.18 6.46 17.92
CA ASP A 300 0.55 7.57 18.80
C ASP A 300 1.95 8.16 18.53
N TYR A 301 2.78 7.45 17.75
CA TYR A 301 4.07 8.00 17.31
C TYR A 301 3.92 8.97 16.14
N VAL A 302 2.79 8.99 15.44
CA VAL A 302 2.56 9.78 14.23
C VAL A 302 1.60 10.93 14.52
N GLU A 303 2.12 12.16 14.50
CA GLU A 303 1.35 13.41 14.56
C GLU A 303 1.16 13.95 13.16
N THR A 304 -0.07 14.28 12.78
CA THR A 304 -0.42 14.86 11.48
C THR A 304 -1.15 16.18 11.65
N ARG A 305 -0.89 17.12 10.75
CA ARG A 305 -1.58 18.42 10.74
C ARG A 305 -1.64 18.98 9.31
N LEU A 306 -2.78 19.52 8.93
CA LEU A 306 -2.94 20.34 7.73
C LEU A 306 -2.96 21.82 8.16
N THR A 307 -2.19 22.67 7.46
CA THR A 307 -2.23 24.13 7.69
C THR A 307 -3.34 24.76 6.87
N GLU A 308 -3.71 26.01 7.20
CA GLU A 308 -4.71 26.77 6.43
C GLU A 308 -4.30 26.98 4.96
N GLU A 309 -2.99 26.99 4.67
CA GLU A 309 -2.47 27.09 3.30
C GLU A 309 -2.39 25.71 2.59
N GLY A 310 -2.96 24.66 3.17
CA GLY A 310 -2.96 23.31 2.60
C GLY A 310 -1.60 22.61 2.65
N LYS A 311 -0.71 22.98 3.57
CA LYS A 311 0.58 22.28 3.75
C LYS A 311 0.44 21.15 4.75
N LEU A 312 0.74 19.95 4.30
CA LEU A 312 0.78 18.75 5.14
C LEU A 312 2.01 18.76 6.04
N LYS A 313 1.80 18.52 7.32
CA LYS A 313 2.85 18.30 8.33
C LYS A 313 2.68 16.91 8.92
N ILE A 314 3.74 16.12 8.94
CA ILE A 314 3.80 14.84 9.63
C ILE A 314 5.06 14.82 10.46
N VAL A 315 4.91 14.42 11.72
CA VAL A 315 6.02 14.21 12.65
C VAL A 315 5.90 12.82 13.25
N VAL A 316 7.00 12.06 13.23
CA VAL A 316 7.06 10.75 13.87
C VAL A 316 8.04 10.82 15.03
N ARG A 317 7.59 10.44 16.24
CA ARG A 317 8.40 10.46 17.48
C ARG A 317 8.29 9.12 18.20
N GLY A 318 9.41 8.56 18.62
CA GLY A 318 9.41 7.33 19.40
C GLY A 318 10.80 6.72 19.56
N PRO A 319 10.89 5.50 20.11
CA PRO A 319 12.10 4.70 20.05
C PRO A 319 12.59 4.62 18.61
N LEU A 320 13.90 4.84 18.38
CA LEU A 320 14.45 4.99 17.04
C LEU A 320 14.14 3.78 16.15
N PHE A 321 14.31 2.55 16.68
CA PHE A 321 14.00 1.30 15.98
C PHE A 321 12.54 1.18 15.54
N SER A 322 11.61 1.90 16.16
CA SER A 322 10.21 1.88 15.78
C SER A 322 9.84 3.08 14.90
N ALA A 323 10.30 4.28 15.25
CA ALA A 323 9.97 5.51 14.52
C ALA A 323 10.53 5.51 13.08
N MET A 324 11.70 4.93 12.86
CA MET A 324 12.34 4.86 11.54
C MET A 324 11.54 4.06 10.50
N GLN A 325 10.77 3.08 10.93
CA GLN A 325 9.99 2.21 10.05
C GLN A 325 8.86 2.96 9.31
N PHE A 326 8.39 4.06 9.87
CA PHE A 326 7.28 4.81 9.28
C PHE A 326 7.63 5.56 7.99
N GLU A 327 8.93 5.88 7.72
CA GLU A 327 9.31 6.75 6.59
C GLU A 327 8.70 6.30 5.27
N ILE A 328 8.92 5.04 4.88
CA ILE A 328 8.54 4.54 3.56
C ILE A 328 7.03 4.46 3.44
N TYR A 329 6.36 3.83 4.38
CA TYR A 329 4.89 3.71 4.39
C TYR A 329 4.19 5.06 4.31
N LEU A 330 4.63 6.06 5.10
CA LEU A 330 4.01 7.39 5.09
C LEU A 330 4.25 8.12 3.77
N LEU A 331 5.43 7.97 3.15
CA LEU A 331 5.71 8.58 1.85
C LEU A 331 4.86 7.95 0.73
N GLU A 332 4.69 6.63 0.75
CA GLU A 332 3.81 5.90 -0.18
C GLU A 332 2.36 6.34 -0.03
N ILE A 333 1.84 6.37 1.21
CA ILE A 333 0.47 6.82 1.50
C ILE A 333 0.25 8.24 0.97
N VAL A 334 1.14 9.18 1.32
CA VAL A 334 0.99 10.59 0.92
C VAL A 334 1.05 10.74 -0.60
N ASN A 335 1.99 10.04 -1.25
CA ASN A 335 2.15 10.13 -2.70
C ASN A 335 0.94 9.56 -3.43
N GLU A 336 0.50 8.36 -3.08
CA GLU A 336 -0.60 7.69 -3.75
C GLU A 336 -1.94 8.41 -3.54
N VAL A 337 -2.24 8.87 -2.30
CA VAL A 337 -3.43 9.68 -2.02
C VAL A 337 -3.42 10.95 -2.87
N TYR A 338 -2.29 11.66 -2.93
CA TYR A 338 -2.19 12.89 -3.71
C TYR A 338 -2.49 12.67 -5.19
N PHE A 339 -1.84 11.67 -5.82
CA PHE A 339 -2.02 11.43 -7.26
C PHE A 339 -3.42 10.92 -7.60
N ARG A 340 -3.97 10.00 -6.82
CA ARG A 340 -5.31 9.44 -7.05
C ARG A 340 -6.43 10.45 -6.84
N MET A 341 -6.26 11.40 -5.91
CA MET A 341 -7.32 12.37 -5.60
C MET A 341 -7.20 13.68 -6.39
N LYS A 342 -6.03 13.99 -6.95
CA LYS A 342 -5.81 15.24 -7.69
C LYS A 342 -5.97 15.11 -9.19
N TYR A 343 -5.61 13.97 -9.77
CA TYR A 343 -5.52 13.78 -11.20
C TYR A 343 -6.43 12.65 -11.68
N ASP A 344 -6.69 12.62 -13.00
CA ASP A 344 -7.24 11.43 -13.64
C ASP A 344 -6.18 10.30 -13.61
N TYR A 345 -6.36 9.39 -12.69
CA TYR A 345 -5.41 8.30 -12.47
C TYR A 345 -5.28 7.38 -13.69
N ALA A 346 -6.34 7.19 -14.48
CA ALA A 346 -6.30 6.34 -15.67
C ALA A 346 -5.41 6.94 -16.77
N GLU A 347 -5.47 8.26 -16.96
CA GLU A 347 -4.60 8.97 -17.91
C GLU A 347 -3.14 8.98 -17.44
N LEU A 348 -2.88 9.17 -16.13
CA LEU A 348 -1.52 9.06 -15.59
C LEU A 348 -0.94 7.66 -15.81
N ARG A 349 -1.74 6.62 -15.53
CA ARG A 349 -1.37 5.23 -15.72
C ARG A 349 -0.99 4.92 -17.17
N LYS A 350 -1.81 5.37 -18.12
CA LYS A 350 -1.57 5.21 -19.55
C LYS A 350 -0.26 5.89 -20.01
N ALA A 351 0.03 7.09 -19.50
CA ALA A 351 1.27 7.79 -19.79
C ALA A 351 2.48 7.02 -19.23
N ALA A 352 2.38 6.51 -17.99
CA ALA A 352 3.41 5.72 -17.34
C ALA A 352 3.67 4.39 -18.06
N GLU A 353 2.62 3.69 -18.51
CA GLU A 353 2.71 2.45 -19.30
C GLU A 353 3.51 2.67 -20.59
N LYS A 354 3.16 3.72 -21.35
CA LYS A 354 3.88 4.06 -22.57
C LYS A 354 5.38 4.29 -22.32
N ARG A 355 5.72 5.03 -21.27
CA ARG A 355 7.14 5.30 -20.92
C ARG A 355 7.87 4.04 -20.45
N LEU A 356 7.17 3.14 -19.76
CA LEU A 356 7.74 1.85 -19.38
C LEU A 356 8.01 0.96 -20.60
N ASP A 357 7.08 0.93 -21.58
CA ASP A 357 7.26 0.24 -22.86
C ASP A 357 8.52 0.74 -23.60
N GLU A 358 8.69 2.06 -23.68
CA GLU A 358 9.86 2.68 -24.31
C GLU A 358 11.19 2.28 -23.63
N LYS A 359 11.20 2.20 -22.29
CA LYS A 359 12.37 1.75 -21.51
C LYS A 359 12.69 0.27 -21.73
N ILE A 360 11.68 -0.59 -21.69
CA ILE A 360 11.84 -2.02 -21.94
C ILE A 360 12.37 -2.27 -23.35
N GLU A 361 11.82 -1.57 -24.35
CA GLU A 361 12.29 -1.68 -25.73
C GLU A 361 13.71 -1.19 -25.88
N ALA A 362 14.11 -0.14 -25.16
CA ALA A 362 15.50 0.36 -25.17
C ALA A 362 16.49 -0.68 -24.60
N PHE A 363 16.11 -1.51 -23.64
CA PHE A 363 16.91 -2.64 -23.20
C PHE A 363 16.93 -3.77 -24.24
N ARG A 364 15.80 -4.08 -24.86
CA ARG A 364 15.70 -5.15 -25.88
C ARG A 364 16.51 -4.86 -27.13
N ASN A 365 16.53 -3.63 -27.58
CA ASN A 365 17.26 -3.23 -28.78
C ASN A 365 18.75 -2.86 -28.50
N GLY A 366 19.20 -2.95 -27.24
CA GLY A 366 20.59 -2.73 -26.85
C GLY A 366 21.00 -1.26 -26.68
N LYS A 367 20.06 -0.30 -26.66
CA LYS A 367 20.34 1.09 -26.28
C LYS A 367 20.82 1.15 -24.83
N TYR A 368 20.19 0.37 -23.93
CA TYR A 368 20.62 0.25 -22.54
C TYR A 368 21.22 -1.13 -22.28
N THR A 369 22.42 -1.15 -21.69
CA THR A 369 23.21 -2.37 -21.46
C THR A 369 23.64 -2.56 -20.00
N PHE A 370 23.39 -1.58 -19.14
CA PHE A 370 23.72 -1.61 -17.72
C PHE A 370 22.72 -2.46 -16.91
N SER A 371 23.16 -2.91 -15.73
CA SER A 371 22.31 -3.55 -14.74
C SER A 371 21.86 -2.57 -13.67
N PHE A 372 20.62 -2.65 -13.23
CA PHE A 372 20.05 -1.76 -12.22
C PHE A 372 19.11 -2.49 -11.27
N ALA A 373 18.87 -1.87 -10.11
CA ALA A 373 17.81 -2.24 -9.17
C ALA A 373 16.72 -1.18 -9.19
N GLU A 374 15.48 -1.62 -9.06
CA GLU A 374 14.35 -0.73 -8.89
C GLU A 374 14.33 -0.20 -7.44
N PHE A 375 14.29 1.14 -7.26
CA PHE A 375 14.35 1.85 -5.97
C PHE A 375 13.21 2.87 -5.82
N GLY A 376 12.06 2.59 -6.44
CA GLY A 376 10.95 3.54 -6.56
C GLY A 376 9.90 3.50 -5.46
N CYS A 377 10.01 2.60 -4.49
CA CYS A 377 9.02 2.30 -3.46
C CYS A 377 8.37 3.56 -2.85
N ARG A 378 9.14 4.40 -2.18
CA ARG A 378 8.66 5.57 -1.40
C ARG A 378 7.96 6.69 -2.19
N ARG A 379 8.07 6.72 -3.52
CA ARG A 379 7.46 7.74 -4.40
C ARG A 379 6.71 7.11 -5.57
N ARG A 380 6.30 5.86 -5.43
CA ARG A 380 5.53 5.15 -6.45
C ARG A 380 4.22 5.87 -6.77
N LEU A 381 3.77 5.77 -8.01
CA LEU A 381 2.48 6.31 -8.42
C LEU A 381 1.33 5.64 -7.66
N SER A 382 1.39 4.31 -7.56
CA SER A 382 0.54 3.49 -6.71
C SER A 382 1.19 2.12 -6.46
N ARG A 383 0.67 1.39 -5.46
CA ARG A 383 1.09 0.02 -5.16
C ARG A 383 0.92 -0.91 -6.38
N GLU A 384 -0.23 -0.87 -7.03
CA GLU A 384 -0.52 -1.71 -8.20
C GLU A 384 0.38 -1.35 -9.39
N TRP A 385 0.73 -0.07 -9.53
CA TRP A 385 1.62 0.34 -10.59
C TRP A 385 3.07 -0.09 -10.35
N GLU A 386 3.60 0.06 -9.14
CA GLU A 386 4.95 -0.44 -8.81
C GLU A 386 5.03 -1.96 -8.98
N ASP A 387 3.99 -2.69 -8.55
CA ASP A 387 3.88 -4.14 -8.74
C ASP A 387 3.99 -4.53 -10.21
N GLU A 388 3.27 -3.83 -11.09
CA GLU A 388 3.34 -4.03 -12.55
C GLU A 388 4.72 -3.68 -13.11
N VAL A 389 5.31 -2.55 -12.69
CA VAL A 389 6.65 -2.11 -13.10
C VAL A 389 7.69 -3.16 -12.75
N VAL A 390 7.72 -3.61 -11.49
CA VAL A 390 8.70 -4.61 -11.03
C VAL A 390 8.50 -5.92 -11.77
N ARG A 391 7.26 -6.38 -11.92
CA ARG A 391 6.93 -7.59 -12.69
C ARG A 391 7.47 -7.50 -14.11
N ARG A 392 7.17 -6.42 -14.82
CA ARG A 392 7.56 -6.24 -16.23
C ARG A 392 9.07 -6.09 -16.40
N LEU A 393 9.71 -5.28 -15.57
CA LEU A 393 11.18 -5.13 -15.61
C LEU A 393 11.90 -6.44 -15.35
N ALA A 394 11.41 -7.26 -14.42
CA ALA A 394 11.99 -8.55 -14.08
C ALA A 394 11.79 -9.62 -15.18
N THR A 395 10.63 -9.62 -15.84
CA THR A 395 10.29 -10.66 -16.82
C THR A 395 10.64 -10.29 -18.26
N GLU A 396 10.63 -9.01 -18.60
CA GLU A 396 10.81 -8.51 -19.96
C GLU A 396 12.22 -7.96 -20.23
N THR A 397 13.05 -7.80 -19.19
CA THR A 397 14.47 -7.42 -19.32
C THR A 397 15.35 -8.41 -18.55
N LYS A 398 16.65 -8.44 -18.88
CA LYS A 398 17.67 -9.21 -18.14
C LYS A 398 18.50 -8.30 -17.22
N ASN A 399 18.20 -7.04 -17.20
CA ASN A 399 19.03 -5.98 -16.64
C ASN A 399 18.55 -5.53 -15.26
N CYS A 400 17.26 -5.77 -14.91
CA CYS A 400 16.74 -5.54 -13.57
C CYS A 400 17.21 -6.68 -12.64
N VAL A 401 18.14 -6.37 -11.72
CA VAL A 401 18.77 -7.38 -10.85
C VAL A 401 18.07 -7.54 -9.51
N GLY A 402 17.03 -6.75 -9.23
CA GLY A 402 16.23 -6.80 -8.01
C GLY A 402 15.47 -5.53 -7.75
N THR A 403 14.81 -5.46 -6.60
CA THR A 403 14.07 -4.30 -6.11
C THR A 403 14.41 -4.02 -4.65
N SER A 404 14.24 -2.77 -4.21
CA SER A 404 14.34 -2.42 -2.79
C SER A 404 13.10 -2.82 -1.99
N ASN A 405 11.95 -2.94 -2.65
CA ASN A 405 10.68 -3.35 -2.05
C ASN A 405 10.70 -4.85 -1.68
N VAL A 406 10.66 -5.14 -0.37
CA VAL A 406 10.80 -6.51 0.15
C VAL A 406 9.60 -7.39 -0.19
N MET A 407 8.39 -6.82 -0.21
CA MET A 407 7.17 -7.54 -0.61
C MET A 407 7.24 -7.97 -2.07
N LEU A 408 7.64 -7.08 -2.97
CA LEU A 408 7.74 -7.38 -4.40
C LEU A 408 8.91 -8.32 -4.71
N ALA A 409 10.03 -8.21 -3.97
CA ALA A 409 11.12 -9.17 -4.06
C ALA A 409 10.64 -10.58 -3.70
N LYS A 410 9.88 -10.73 -2.60
CA LYS A 410 9.25 -12.01 -2.21
C LYS A 410 8.29 -12.51 -3.31
N LYS A 411 7.41 -11.65 -3.80
CA LYS A 411 6.35 -12.00 -4.76
C LYS A 411 6.91 -12.54 -6.09
N TYR A 412 7.99 -11.95 -6.58
CA TYR A 412 8.57 -12.29 -7.89
C TYR A 412 9.86 -13.11 -7.80
N GLY A 413 10.27 -13.53 -6.61
CA GLY A 413 11.52 -14.31 -6.43
C GLY A 413 12.76 -13.51 -6.80
N LEU A 414 12.73 -12.19 -6.66
CA LEU A 414 13.82 -11.29 -6.94
C LEU A 414 14.74 -11.15 -5.72
N LYS A 415 15.95 -10.63 -5.96
CA LYS A 415 16.85 -10.26 -4.86
C LYS A 415 16.36 -8.96 -4.22
N PRO A 416 16.06 -8.95 -2.91
CA PRO A 416 15.85 -7.69 -2.20
C PRO A 416 17.18 -6.95 -2.08
N ILE A 417 17.21 -5.66 -2.44
CA ILE A 417 18.43 -4.84 -2.52
C ILE A 417 18.28 -3.59 -1.68
N GLY A 418 19.28 -3.31 -0.85
CA GLY A 418 19.35 -2.14 0.01
C GLY A 418 20.33 -2.36 1.13
N THR A 419 21.15 -1.36 1.46
CA THR A 419 22.08 -1.40 2.59
C THR A 419 21.58 -0.51 3.72
N TYR A 420 22.00 0.75 3.75
CA TYR A 420 21.55 1.74 4.71
C TYR A 420 21.38 3.12 4.07
N ALA A 421 20.63 3.98 4.76
CA ALA A 421 20.38 5.37 4.39
C ALA A 421 21.15 6.33 5.32
N HIS A 422 21.10 7.63 5.02
CA HIS A 422 21.81 8.67 5.77
C HIS A 422 21.46 8.67 7.27
N GLU A 423 20.21 8.39 7.61
CA GLU A 423 19.75 8.36 9.01
C GLU A 423 20.55 7.39 9.88
N PHE A 424 21.07 6.30 9.32
CA PHE A 424 21.93 5.38 10.04
C PHE A 424 23.24 6.03 10.52
N VAL A 425 23.88 6.84 9.68
CA VAL A 425 25.09 7.58 10.07
C VAL A 425 24.71 8.78 10.95
N GLN A 426 23.59 9.46 10.66
CA GLN A 426 23.12 10.60 11.44
C GLN A 426 22.80 10.23 12.89
N MET A 427 22.31 9.02 13.17
CA MET A 427 21.95 8.63 14.56
C MET A 427 23.16 8.71 15.51
N TYR A 428 24.37 8.45 15.03
CA TYR A 428 25.59 8.53 15.85
C TYR A 428 25.92 9.96 16.30
N GLN A 429 25.37 10.99 15.64
CA GLN A 429 25.51 12.38 16.07
C GLN A 429 24.76 12.68 17.38
N GLY A 430 23.73 11.91 17.71
CA GLY A 430 22.97 12.04 18.95
C GLY A 430 23.50 11.20 20.12
N ILE A 431 24.61 10.46 19.94
CA ILE A 431 25.23 9.62 20.98
C ILE A 431 26.36 10.41 21.65
N ASP A 432 26.23 10.66 22.97
CA ASP A 432 27.15 11.53 23.75
C ASP A 432 28.61 11.12 23.69
N SER A 433 28.88 9.83 23.66
CA SER A 433 30.24 9.30 23.67
C SER A 433 30.96 9.38 22.33
N ILE A 434 30.24 9.76 21.25
CA ILE A 434 30.77 9.77 19.87
C ILE A 434 31.06 11.20 19.43
N PRO A 435 32.34 11.56 19.15
CA PRO A 435 32.65 12.86 18.58
C PRO A 435 32.07 12.99 17.16
N LEU A 436 31.44 14.13 16.84
CA LEU A 436 30.70 14.36 15.60
C LEU A 436 31.49 14.05 14.33
N ALA A 437 32.77 14.38 14.29
CA ALA A 437 33.63 14.12 13.15
C ALA A 437 34.00 12.63 12.96
N TYR A 438 33.56 11.72 13.86
CA TYR A 438 33.83 10.28 13.81
C TYR A 438 32.58 9.43 13.56
N THR A 439 31.46 10.04 13.26
CA THR A 439 30.18 9.30 13.04
C THR A 439 30.25 8.27 11.91
N ASN A 440 30.94 8.56 10.81
CA ASN A 440 31.17 7.59 9.75
C ASN A 440 31.96 6.36 10.25
N HIS A 441 32.99 6.58 11.09
CA HIS A 441 33.81 5.51 11.67
C HIS A 441 32.96 4.52 12.46
N TYR A 442 32.20 5.01 13.44
CA TYR A 442 31.34 4.16 14.26
C TYR A 442 30.24 3.46 13.45
N ALA A 443 29.63 4.17 12.50
CA ALA A 443 28.63 3.58 11.61
C ALA A 443 29.22 2.42 10.76
N LEU A 444 30.41 2.59 10.21
CA LEU A 444 31.09 1.55 9.44
C LEU A 444 31.49 0.35 10.29
N GLU A 445 31.96 0.57 11.53
CA GLU A 445 32.34 -0.50 12.45
C GLU A 445 31.12 -1.31 12.88
N ASP A 446 30.04 -0.65 13.32
CA ASP A 446 28.81 -1.32 13.75
C ASP A 446 28.16 -2.09 12.61
N TRP A 447 28.16 -1.51 11.38
CA TRP A 447 27.68 -2.20 10.20
C TRP A 447 28.52 -3.45 9.87
N TYR A 448 29.83 -3.33 9.91
CA TYR A 448 30.72 -4.46 9.67
C TYR A 448 30.56 -5.54 10.75
N ASP A 449 30.45 -5.15 12.00
CA ASP A 449 30.25 -6.08 13.10
C ASP A 449 28.95 -6.86 12.96
N GLU A 450 27.88 -6.23 12.50
CA GLU A 450 26.59 -6.87 12.30
C GLU A 450 26.61 -7.83 11.12
N TYR A 451 27.14 -7.39 9.98
CA TYR A 451 26.98 -8.07 8.69
C TYR A 451 28.20 -8.86 8.22
N ARG A 452 29.37 -8.66 8.81
CA ARG A 452 30.63 -9.40 8.52
C ARG A 452 30.98 -9.49 7.04
N GLY A 453 30.70 -8.44 6.26
CA GLY A 453 30.94 -8.33 4.83
C GLY A 453 29.74 -8.64 3.94
N ASP A 454 28.67 -9.23 4.47
CA ASP A 454 27.37 -9.20 3.82
C ASP A 454 26.86 -7.76 3.78
N ASN A 455 25.96 -7.46 2.82
CA ASN A 455 25.36 -6.13 2.71
C ASN A 455 26.40 -4.98 2.63
N GLY A 456 27.53 -5.26 2.01
CA GLY A 456 28.77 -4.49 2.09
C GLY A 456 28.88 -3.30 1.09
N THR A 457 27.81 -2.53 0.85
CA THR A 457 27.86 -1.30 0.04
C THR A 457 27.67 -0.08 0.95
N ALA A 458 28.73 0.72 1.14
CA ALA A 458 28.71 1.86 2.05
C ALA A 458 28.26 3.15 1.37
N LEU A 459 27.38 3.93 2.03
CA LEU A 459 26.94 5.25 1.62
C LEU A 459 27.99 6.29 2.03
N THR A 460 28.40 7.18 1.12
CA THR A 460 29.60 7.99 1.33
C THR A 460 29.38 9.44 1.73
N ASP A 461 28.17 10.00 1.51
CA ASP A 461 27.94 11.45 1.51
C ASP A 461 27.13 11.99 2.70
N THR A 462 27.00 11.25 3.79
CA THR A 462 26.22 11.73 4.94
C THR A 462 26.89 12.93 5.63
N VAL A 463 28.22 12.82 5.88
CA VAL A 463 29.01 13.87 6.50
C VAL A 463 30.18 14.29 5.59
N THR A 464 29.94 14.34 4.31
CA THR A 464 30.84 14.51 3.16
C THR A 464 31.66 13.26 2.79
N THR A 465 31.83 13.07 1.49
CA THR A 465 32.68 11.99 0.96
C THR A 465 34.14 12.11 1.40
N ASP A 466 34.67 13.32 1.54
CA ASP A 466 36.05 13.51 1.97
C ASP A 466 36.29 13.02 3.41
N LEU A 467 35.35 13.27 4.32
CA LEU A 467 35.42 12.74 5.68
C LEU A 467 35.22 11.21 5.71
N PHE A 468 34.29 10.67 4.92
CA PHE A 468 34.11 9.23 4.77
C PHE A 468 35.41 8.52 4.36
N LEU A 469 36.16 9.06 3.43
CA LEU A 469 37.41 8.47 2.95
C LEU A 469 38.50 8.39 4.03
N LEU A 470 38.46 9.23 5.07
CA LEU A 470 39.39 9.08 6.20
C LEU A 470 39.06 7.82 7.04
N ASP A 471 37.78 7.49 7.15
CA ASP A 471 37.33 6.34 7.92
C ASP A 471 37.27 5.05 7.11
N PHE A 472 37.15 5.15 5.77
CA PHE A 472 37.14 4.01 4.86
C PHE A 472 38.54 3.49 4.59
N ASN A 473 39.20 3.04 5.66
CA ASN A 473 40.57 2.60 5.70
C ASN A 473 40.79 1.23 5.02
N ARG A 474 42.01 0.71 5.08
CA ARG A 474 42.39 -0.57 4.45
C ARG A 474 41.48 -1.75 4.88
N ALA A 475 41.11 -1.81 6.15
CA ALA A 475 40.23 -2.87 6.65
C ALA A 475 38.85 -2.76 6.01
N MET A 476 38.25 -1.57 5.99
CA MET A 476 36.94 -1.32 5.36
C MET A 476 36.99 -1.53 3.83
N VAL A 477 38.03 -1.05 3.15
CA VAL A 477 38.24 -1.32 1.72
C VAL A 477 38.24 -2.81 1.40
N ASN A 478 38.87 -3.64 2.25
CA ASN A 478 38.89 -5.09 2.02
C ASN A 478 37.55 -5.77 2.32
N ASN A 479 36.84 -5.32 3.34
CA ASN A 479 35.65 -5.97 3.86
C ASN A 479 34.36 -5.53 3.16
N PHE A 480 34.30 -4.31 2.65
CA PHE A 480 33.14 -3.82 1.89
C PHE A 480 33.25 -4.19 0.41
N THR A 481 32.13 -4.57 -0.18
CA THR A 481 32.05 -4.96 -1.60
C THR A 481 31.99 -3.76 -2.53
N GLY A 482 31.59 -2.58 -2.03
CA GLY A 482 31.47 -1.36 -2.81
C GLY A 482 31.04 -0.14 -2.01
N VAL A 483 30.75 0.92 -2.75
CA VAL A 483 30.30 2.22 -2.23
C VAL A 483 29.14 2.75 -3.03
N ARG A 484 28.31 3.63 -2.41
CA ARG A 484 27.13 4.24 -3.02
C ARG A 484 27.26 5.76 -3.09
N HIS A 485 27.00 6.29 -4.29
CA HIS A 485 26.85 7.72 -4.60
C HIS A 485 25.40 8.17 -4.40
N ASP A 486 25.17 9.26 -3.68
CA ASP A 486 23.85 9.84 -3.46
C ASP A 486 23.81 11.38 -3.52
N SER A 487 24.95 12.02 -3.80
CA SER A 487 25.05 13.46 -4.09
C SER A 487 26.42 13.83 -4.70
N GLY A 488 26.51 15.05 -5.26
CA GLY A 488 27.70 15.55 -5.93
C GLY A 488 27.80 15.15 -7.40
N ASP A 489 28.96 15.45 -8.03
CA ASP A 489 29.24 15.00 -9.40
C ASP A 489 29.58 13.51 -9.42
N PRO A 490 28.84 12.66 -10.14
CA PRO A 490 29.07 11.22 -10.12
C PRO A 490 30.38 10.80 -10.78
N TYR A 491 30.87 11.57 -11.73
CA TYR A 491 32.16 11.28 -12.39
C TYR A 491 33.32 11.58 -11.46
N GLU A 492 33.36 12.76 -10.84
CA GLU A 492 34.40 13.14 -9.86
C GLU A 492 34.39 12.19 -8.67
N TRP A 493 33.19 11.83 -8.17
CA TRP A 493 33.03 10.85 -7.08
C TRP A 493 33.59 9.48 -7.47
N GLY A 494 33.26 8.96 -8.66
CA GLY A 494 33.74 7.66 -9.12
C GLY A 494 35.26 7.62 -9.28
N GLU A 495 35.85 8.67 -9.82
CA GLU A 495 37.32 8.80 -9.91
C GLU A 495 38.00 8.82 -8.53
N LYS A 496 37.41 9.56 -7.58
CA LYS A 496 37.87 9.63 -6.20
C LYS A 496 37.85 8.24 -5.52
N MET A 497 36.78 7.46 -5.73
CA MET A 497 36.65 6.10 -5.20
C MET A 497 37.68 5.14 -5.83
N ILE A 498 37.87 5.18 -7.15
CA ILE A 498 38.87 4.36 -7.87
C ILE A 498 40.27 4.67 -7.37
N ALA A 499 40.61 5.94 -7.19
CA ALA A 499 41.91 6.36 -6.66
C ALA A 499 42.11 5.85 -5.22
N HIS A 500 41.08 5.93 -4.38
CA HIS A 500 41.11 5.46 -3.01
C HIS A 500 41.31 3.93 -2.91
N TYR A 501 40.64 3.14 -3.72
CA TYR A 501 40.85 1.68 -3.79
C TYR A 501 42.29 1.35 -4.16
N ARG A 502 42.85 2.03 -5.18
CA ARG A 502 44.26 1.85 -5.60
C ARG A 502 45.24 2.23 -4.49
N ARG A 503 44.98 3.32 -3.74
CA ARG A 503 45.81 3.75 -2.61
C ARG A 503 45.99 2.63 -1.58
N TYR A 504 44.92 1.84 -1.34
CA TYR A 504 44.97 0.72 -0.40
C TYR A 504 45.30 -0.64 -1.03
N GLY A 505 45.68 -0.66 -2.31
CA GLY A 505 46.11 -1.86 -3.04
C GLY A 505 44.96 -2.79 -3.46
N ALA A 506 43.72 -2.31 -3.42
CA ALA A 506 42.57 -3.05 -3.93
C ALA A 506 42.40 -2.80 -5.45
N ASP A 507 42.08 -3.87 -6.20
CA ASP A 507 41.68 -3.72 -7.61
C ASP A 507 40.27 -3.13 -7.71
N PRO A 508 40.10 -1.91 -8.27
CA PRO A 508 38.80 -1.30 -8.42
C PRO A 508 37.79 -2.16 -9.23
N LYS A 509 38.28 -3.00 -10.15
CA LYS A 509 37.43 -3.91 -10.94
C LYS A 509 36.71 -4.97 -10.10
N THR A 510 37.18 -5.20 -8.88
CA THR A 510 36.51 -6.09 -7.92
C THR A 510 35.44 -5.39 -7.08
N LYS A 511 35.42 -4.06 -7.08
CA LYS A 511 34.58 -3.21 -6.21
C LYS A 511 33.41 -2.62 -7.00
N LEU A 512 32.26 -2.47 -6.29
CA LEU A 512 31.04 -1.92 -6.84
C LEU A 512 30.99 -0.40 -6.63
N LEU A 513 30.74 0.33 -7.70
CA LEU A 513 30.27 1.71 -7.69
C LEU A 513 28.76 1.67 -7.93
N LEU A 514 27.96 1.96 -6.91
CA LEU A 514 26.51 2.05 -6.99
C LEU A 514 26.09 3.51 -7.08
N PHE A 515 25.45 3.91 -8.16
CA PHE A 515 24.90 5.26 -8.35
C PHE A 515 23.40 5.26 -8.08
N SER A 516 22.90 6.25 -7.30
CA SER A 516 21.48 6.30 -6.93
C SER A 516 20.89 7.72 -6.84
N ASP A 517 21.61 8.77 -7.19
CA ASP A 517 21.12 10.15 -7.14
C ASP A 517 20.50 10.59 -8.47
N SER A 518 19.18 10.85 -8.47
CA SER A 518 18.47 11.53 -9.55
C SER A 518 18.74 10.95 -10.95
N LEU A 519 18.75 9.62 -11.06
CA LEU A 519 19.09 8.91 -12.27
C LEU A 519 17.88 8.64 -13.14
N ASP A 520 17.96 9.06 -14.40
CA ASP A 520 17.23 8.49 -15.52
C ASP A 520 18.09 7.41 -16.23
N PHE A 521 17.48 6.73 -17.20
CA PHE A 521 18.13 5.61 -17.90
C PHE A 521 19.23 6.05 -18.86
N ASP A 522 19.13 7.22 -19.48
CA ASP A 522 20.17 7.75 -20.38
C ASP A 522 21.41 8.16 -19.58
N ARG A 523 21.24 8.82 -18.43
CA ARG A 523 22.32 9.17 -17.52
C ARG A 523 23.01 7.93 -16.94
N ALA A 524 22.22 6.90 -16.58
CA ALA A 524 22.76 5.63 -16.11
C ALA A 524 23.61 4.95 -17.19
N GLN A 525 23.16 4.93 -18.45
CA GLN A 525 23.95 4.39 -19.56
C GLN A 525 25.26 5.16 -19.77
N ALA A 526 25.23 6.49 -19.71
CA ALA A 526 26.47 7.31 -19.85
C ALA A 526 27.49 7.00 -18.74
N LEU A 527 27.03 6.89 -17.48
CA LEU A 527 27.90 6.51 -16.36
C LEU A 527 28.43 5.08 -16.50
N TYR A 528 27.60 4.15 -16.97
CA TYR A 528 28.01 2.78 -17.22
C TYR A 528 29.13 2.72 -18.27
N GLU A 529 28.97 3.37 -19.41
CA GLU A 529 29.97 3.40 -20.45
C GLU A 529 31.32 4.00 -19.96
N TYR A 530 31.23 4.99 -19.08
CA TYR A 530 32.45 5.64 -18.55
C TYR A 530 33.21 4.75 -17.55
N PHE A 531 32.53 3.97 -16.72
CA PHE A 531 33.17 3.22 -15.62
C PHE A 531 33.31 1.71 -15.85
N LYS A 532 32.56 1.08 -16.77
CA LYS A 532 32.44 -0.38 -16.95
C LYS A 532 33.73 -1.17 -17.04
N ASP A 533 34.77 -0.56 -17.63
CA ASP A 533 36.06 -1.22 -17.81
C ASP A 533 36.98 -1.03 -16.60
N ARG A 534 36.60 -0.22 -15.62
CA ARG A 534 37.43 0.20 -14.49
C ARG A 534 36.94 -0.20 -13.13
N ALA A 535 35.62 -0.45 -12.99
CA ALA A 535 34.98 -0.91 -11.76
C ALA A 535 33.74 -1.74 -12.11
N LYS A 536 33.17 -2.46 -11.14
CA LYS A 536 31.80 -2.95 -11.25
C LYS A 536 30.85 -1.78 -11.08
N VAL A 537 29.84 -1.69 -11.93
CA VAL A 537 28.87 -0.58 -11.90
C VAL A 537 27.47 -1.11 -11.80
N SER A 538 26.65 -0.51 -10.95
CA SER A 538 25.22 -0.75 -10.88
C SER A 538 24.48 0.54 -10.50
N PHE A 539 23.17 0.54 -10.69
CA PHE A 539 22.32 1.73 -10.53
C PHE A 539 21.11 1.41 -9.68
N GLY A 540 20.73 2.34 -8.80
CA GLY A 540 19.44 2.35 -8.12
C GLY A 540 18.55 3.41 -8.76
N ILE A 541 17.50 3.01 -9.48
CA ILE A 541 16.61 3.94 -10.20
C ILE A 541 15.26 3.93 -9.52
N GLY A 542 14.85 5.07 -8.99
CA GLY A 542 13.60 5.23 -8.20
C GLY A 542 12.45 5.77 -9.04
N THR A 543 12.15 7.04 -8.90
CA THR A 543 10.97 7.72 -9.48
C THR A 543 10.81 7.48 -10.99
N PHE A 544 11.92 7.45 -11.75
CA PHE A 544 11.87 7.14 -13.18
C PHE A 544 11.48 5.70 -13.52
N CYS A 545 11.39 4.80 -12.52
CA CYS A 545 10.76 3.49 -12.68
C CYS A 545 9.29 3.54 -12.28
N SER A 546 8.99 3.99 -11.05
CA SER A 546 7.71 3.78 -10.38
C SER A 546 6.72 4.96 -10.47
N ASN A 547 7.16 6.15 -10.94
CA ASN A 547 6.31 7.36 -11.06
C ASN A 547 6.76 8.28 -12.20
N ASP A 548 7.04 7.71 -13.37
CA ASP A 548 7.34 8.46 -14.58
C ASP A 548 6.07 8.67 -15.40
N THR A 549 5.33 9.72 -15.08
CA THR A 549 4.02 10.06 -15.66
C THR A 549 4.06 11.36 -16.46
N SER A 550 2.90 11.83 -16.94
CA SER A 550 2.75 13.17 -17.55
C SER A 550 2.91 14.30 -16.55
N GLU A 551 2.73 14.03 -15.25
CA GLU A 551 2.82 14.99 -14.17
C GLU A 551 4.15 14.86 -13.41
N GLU A 552 4.58 15.96 -12.79
CA GLU A 552 5.78 15.96 -11.96
C GLU A 552 5.57 15.14 -10.68
N ALA A 553 6.49 14.22 -10.41
CA ALA A 553 6.46 13.44 -9.18
C ALA A 553 6.68 14.33 -7.95
N LEU A 554 6.01 13.99 -6.84
CA LEU A 554 6.22 14.69 -5.59
C LEU A 554 7.67 14.50 -5.09
N ASN A 555 8.33 15.61 -4.77
CA ASN A 555 9.62 15.61 -4.10
C ASN A 555 9.42 15.64 -2.58
N ILE A 556 8.87 14.56 -2.05
CA ILE A 556 8.59 14.38 -0.63
C ILE A 556 9.67 13.55 0.05
N VAL A 557 9.94 13.88 1.31
CA VAL A 557 10.90 13.19 2.16
C VAL A 557 10.42 13.19 3.61
N ILE A 558 10.80 12.17 4.38
CA ILE A 558 10.76 12.16 5.83
C ILE A 558 12.19 12.01 6.32
N LYS A 559 12.64 12.88 7.21
CA LYS A 559 14.05 12.96 7.62
C LYS A 559 14.18 13.02 9.14
N LEU A 560 15.14 12.25 9.64
CA LEU A 560 15.59 12.30 11.03
C LEU A 560 16.12 13.71 11.34
N GLN A 561 15.60 14.33 12.39
CA GLN A 561 15.95 15.68 12.82
C GLN A 561 16.61 15.70 14.20
N THR A 562 16.19 14.81 15.10
CA THR A 562 16.81 14.69 16.40
C THR A 562 16.99 13.23 16.79
N VAL A 563 18.04 12.95 17.58
CA VAL A 563 18.24 11.70 18.29
C VAL A 563 18.52 12.03 19.75
N ASN A 564 17.76 11.41 20.66
CA ASN A 564 17.80 11.71 22.10
C ASN A 564 17.65 13.21 22.41
N GLY A 565 16.80 13.90 21.64
CA GLY A 565 16.56 15.34 21.76
C GLY A 565 17.67 16.26 21.21
N ARG A 566 18.72 15.70 20.61
CA ARG A 566 19.81 16.46 19.97
C ARG A 566 19.62 16.55 18.47
N ALA A 567 19.92 17.70 17.89
CA ALA A 567 19.90 17.89 16.46
C ALA A 567 20.87 16.95 15.76
N VAL A 568 20.47 16.43 14.60
CA VAL A 568 21.32 15.66 13.69
C VAL A 568 21.19 16.21 12.28
N ALA A 569 22.26 16.12 11.48
CA ALA A 569 22.28 16.71 10.15
C ALA A 569 22.99 15.83 9.11
N LYS A 570 22.54 15.96 7.86
CA LYS A 570 23.30 15.55 6.68
C LYS A 570 24.04 16.78 6.12
N LEU A 571 25.37 16.68 5.90
CA LEU A 571 26.12 17.77 5.24
C LEU A 571 26.08 17.67 3.72
N SER A 572 25.96 16.49 3.13
CA SER A 572 25.93 16.28 1.68
C SER A 572 27.16 16.83 0.92
N ASP A 573 27.45 16.29 -0.26
CA ASP A 573 28.45 16.85 -1.19
C ASP A 573 27.83 17.91 -2.14
N SER A 574 26.51 18.10 -2.11
CA SER A 574 25.77 19.11 -2.88
C SER A 574 25.23 20.21 -1.97
N LYS A 575 25.52 21.47 -2.26
CA LYS A 575 24.94 22.62 -1.58
C LYS A 575 23.41 22.63 -1.73
N GLY A 576 22.71 22.96 -0.65
CA GLY A 576 21.24 23.05 -0.62
C GLY A 576 20.51 21.71 -0.42
N LYS A 577 21.24 20.60 -0.28
CA LYS A 577 20.68 19.30 0.14
C LYS A 577 20.78 19.07 1.66
N GLU A 578 21.36 20.01 2.39
CA GLU A 578 21.46 19.97 3.83
C GLU A 578 20.05 20.00 4.44
N MET A 579 19.84 19.23 5.49
CA MET A 579 18.59 19.26 6.26
C MET A 579 18.92 19.24 7.75
N CYS A 580 18.87 20.41 8.33
CA CYS A 580 18.91 20.63 9.77
C CYS A 580 17.93 21.76 10.13
N ARG A 581 17.31 21.70 11.30
CA ARG A 581 16.48 22.79 11.83
C ARG A 581 17.27 23.75 12.70
N ASP A 582 18.44 23.31 13.15
CA ASP A 582 19.33 24.03 14.03
C ASP A 582 20.54 24.49 13.22
N GLU A 583 20.54 25.76 12.82
CA GLU A 583 21.61 26.35 12.02
C GLU A 583 22.93 26.42 12.80
N ASP A 584 22.86 26.67 14.11
CA ASP A 584 24.04 26.73 14.98
C ASP A 584 24.71 25.34 15.08
N TYR A 585 23.87 24.30 15.17
CA TYR A 585 24.35 22.92 15.16
C TYR A 585 24.99 22.55 13.82
N LEU A 586 24.39 22.96 12.70
CA LEU A 586 24.93 22.69 11.36
C LEU A 586 26.31 23.33 11.22
N GLU A 587 26.48 24.60 11.61
CA GLU A 587 27.77 25.29 11.59
C GLU A 587 28.81 24.61 12.50
N TYR A 588 28.38 24.14 13.67
CA TYR A 588 29.26 23.41 14.59
C TYR A 588 29.72 22.07 14.00
N LEU A 589 28.83 21.32 13.36
CA LEU A 589 29.15 20.07 12.66
C LEU A 589 30.15 20.33 11.53
N GLU A 590 29.91 21.32 10.66
CA GLU A 590 30.82 21.69 9.56
C GLU A 590 32.21 22.05 10.09
N ARG A 591 32.28 22.84 11.15
CA ARG A 591 33.55 23.22 11.77
C ARG A 591 34.29 22.01 12.33
N SER A 592 33.60 21.09 12.97
CA SER A 592 34.16 19.85 13.52
C SER A 592 34.74 18.96 12.42
N VAL A 593 34.02 18.83 11.30
CA VAL A 593 34.47 18.08 10.12
C VAL A 593 35.72 18.72 9.49
N ARG A 594 35.69 20.03 9.26
CA ARG A 594 36.81 20.78 8.69
C ARG A 594 38.07 20.65 9.54
N PHE A 595 37.93 20.77 10.86
CA PHE A 595 39.05 20.62 11.78
C PHE A 595 39.72 19.23 11.68
N ARG A 596 38.93 18.16 11.59
CA ARG A 596 39.46 16.80 11.42
C ARG A 596 40.15 16.65 10.06
N LEU A 597 39.57 17.13 8.97
CA LEU A 597 40.14 17.07 7.64
C LEU A 597 41.49 17.81 7.57
N GLU A 598 41.60 18.98 8.17
CA GLU A 598 42.84 19.77 8.23
C GLU A 598 43.92 19.09 9.07
N ARG A 599 43.54 18.53 10.23
CA ARG A 599 44.47 17.79 11.10
C ARG A 599 45.11 16.59 10.38
N GLU A 600 44.29 15.78 9.72
CA GLU A 600 44.78 14.60 8.99
C GLU A 600 45.69 14.98 7.79
N LYS A 601 45.34 16.04 7.04
CA LYS A 601 46.20 16.55 5.98
C LYS A 601 47.58 17.03 6.47
N ASN A 602 47.64 17.57 7.70
CA ASN A 602 48.89 18.02 8.30
C ASN A 602 49.74 16.86 8.88
N SER A 603 49.12 15.75 9.24
CA SER A 603 49.80 14.55 9.72
C SER A 603 50.41 13.69 8.58
N GLU A 604 49.92 13.84 7.36
CA GLU A 604 50.47 13.17 6.15
C GLU A 604 51.67 13.93 5.53
N LYS A 605 51.93 15.18 5.96
CA LYS A 605 53.12 15.96 5.56
C LYS A 605 54.30 15.74 6.51
#